data_35bdaa0e48f9ec3238abc87faab92ba5
#
_entry.id   35bdaa0e48f9ec3238abc87faab92ba5
#
_cell.length_a   1.000
_cell.length_b   1.000
_cell.length_c   1.000
_cell.angle_alpha   90.00
_cell.angle_beta   90.00
_cell.angle_gamma   90.00
#
_symmetry.space_group_name_H-M   'P 1'
#
loop_
_entity.id
_entity.type
_entity.pdbx_description
1 polymer ?
#
loop_
_entity_poly.entity_id
_entity_poly.type
_entity_poly.pdbx_seq_one_letter_code
_entity_poly.pdbx_strand_id
1 'polypeptide(L)' 'MMTKEEWITRCAAQYMKRAGLTQEQANDAAQACWDGLEVQDDDEIAADPQEYADDDMDCWTDDGEE' A
#
# COMPACT_ATOMS: atom_id res chain seq x y z
N MET A 1 -17.41 -4.29 -2.95
CA MET A 1 -16.69 -4.59 -1.73
C MET A 1 -15.30 -5.09 -2.07
N MET A 2 -14.29 -4.60 -1.38
CA MET A 2 -12.92 -4.90 -1.73
C MET A 2 -12.41 -6.04 -0.87
N THR A 3 -11.78 -7.04 -1.51
CA THR A 3 -11.18 -8.13 -0.76
C THR A 3 -9.75 -7.77 -0.39
N LYS A 4 -9.15 -8.62 0.45
CA LYS A 4 -7.76 -8.41 0.84
C LYS A 4 -6.86 -8.41 -0.39
N GLU A 5 -7.09 -9.34 -1.30
CA GLU A 5 -6.26 -9.42 -2.49
C GLU A 5 -6.41 -8.17 -3.34
N GLU A 6 -7.63 -7.70 -3.47
CA GLU A 6 -7.84 -6.49 -4.25
C GLU A 6 -7.20 -5.29 -3.59
N TRP A 7 -7.29 -5.21 -2.27
CA TRP A 7 -6.67 -4.13 -1.54
C TRP A 7 -5.16 -4.12 -1.78
N ILE A 8 -4.55 -5.29 -1.65
CA ILE A 8 -3.11 -5.38 -1.84
C ILE A 8 -2.75 -5.05 -3.29
N THR A 9 -3.55 -5.51 -4.24
CA THR A 9 -3.27 -5.23 -5.65
C THR A 9 -3.33 -3.73 -5.92
N ARG A 10 -4.31 -3.05 -5.38
CA ARG A 10 -4.44 -1.61 -5.60
C ARG A 10 -3.32 -0.85 -4.90
N CYS A 11 -2.96 -1.29 -3.71
CA CYS A 11 -1.87 -0.66 -2.99
C CYS A 11 -0.57 -0.84 -3.76
N ALA A 12 -0.33 -2.04 -4.27
CA ALA A 12 0.88 -2.29 -5.04
C ALA A 12 0.91 -1.47 -6.31
N ALA A 13 -0.25 -1.31 -6.95
CA ALA A 13 -0.30 -0.50 -8.16
C ALA A 13 0.11 0.93 -7.89
N GLN A 14 -0.27 1.45 -6.75
CA GLN A 14 0.11 2.81 -6.39
C GLN A 14 1.62 2.91 -6.17
N TYR A 15 2.20 1.93 -5.52
CA TYR A 15 3.65 1.91 -5.35
C TYR A 15 4.36 1.86 -6.68
N MET A 16 3.87 1.04 -7.60
CA MET A 16 4.49 0.94 -8.91
C MET A 16 4.38 2.26 -9.65
N LYS A 17 3.24 2.91 -9.52
CA LYS A 17 3.00 4.14 -10.25
C LYS A 17 3.84 5.28 -9.72
N ARG A 18 3.94 5.42 -8.42
CA ARG A 18 4.60 6.58 -7.85
C ARG A 18 6.06 6.33 -7.53
N ALA A 19 6.38 5.15 -7.06
CA ALA A 19 7.74 4.85 -6.63
C ALA A 19 8.54 4.11 -7.69
N GLY A 20 7.88 3.62 -8.73
CA GLY A 20 8.59 2.91 -9.77
C GLY A 20 9.07 1.54 -9.36
N LEU A 21 8.45 0.95 -8.37
CA LEU A 21 8.84 -0.37 -7.93
C LEU A 21 8.40 -1.44 -8.91
N THR A 22 9.10 -2.56 -8.90
CA THR A 22 8.64 -3.71 -9.68
C THR A 22 7.40 -4.28 -9.01
N GLN A 23 6.71 -5.15 -9.74
CA GLN A 23 5.51 -5.74 -9.17
C GLN A 23 5.82 -6.52 -7.91
N GLU A 24 6.93 -7.24 -7.89
CA GLU A 24 7.31 -8.00 -6.72
C GLU A 24 7.57 -7.08 -5.54
N GLN A 25 8.31 -6.02 -5.77
CA GLN A 25 8.61 -5.09 -4.69
C GLN A 25 7.35 -4.39 -4.22
N ALA A 26 6.48 -4.02 -5.15
CA ALA A 26 5.26 -3.33 -4.77
C ALA A 26 4.35 -4.26 -3.99
N ASN A 27 4.27 -5.52 -4.38
CA ASN A 27 3.46 -6.47 -3.65
C ASN A 27 3.97 -6.64 -2.23
N ASP A 28 5.29 -6.72 -2.08
CA ASP A 28 5.87 -6.87 -0.76
C ASP A 28 5.51 -5.67 0.12
N ALA A 29 5.65 -4.48 -0.42
CA ALA A 29 5.32 -3.27 0.33
C ALA A 29 3.83 -3.24 0.66
N ALA A 30 2.99 -3.62 -0.29
CA ALA A 30 1.56 -3.59 -0.06
C ALA A 30 1.15 -4.60 1.02
N GLN A 31 1.79 -5.74 1.03
CA GLN A 31 1.48 -6.73 2.08
C GLN A 31 1.90 -6.22 3.44
N ALA A 32 3.01 -5.53 3.51
CA ALA A 32 3.44 -4.94 4.77
C ALA A 32 2.42 -3.91 5.25
N CYS A 33 1.88 -3.13 4.33
CA CYS A 33 0.85 -2.18 4.69
C CYS A 33 -0.38 -2.90 5.22
N TRP A 34 -0.79 -3.97 4.55
CA TRP A 34 -1.95 -4.71 5.00
C TRP A 34 -1.74 -5.26 6.39
N ASP A 35 -0.55 -5.78 6.63
CA ASP A 35 -0.23 -6.32 7.94
C ASP A 35 -0.36 -5.26 9.01
N GLY A 36 0.08 -4.07 8.72
CA GLY A 36 0.02 -2.98 9.68
C GLY A 36 -1.39 -2.49 9.95
N LEU A 37 -2.33 -2.79 9.06
CA LEU A 37 -3.71 -2.37 9.29
C LEU A 37 -4.36 -3.10 10.43
N GLU A 38 -3.92 -4.33 10.69
CA GLU A 38 -4.54 -5.15 11.73
C GLU A 38 -6.04 -5.28 11.48
N VAL A 39 -6.40 -5.49 10.22
CA VAL A 39 -7.80 -5.64 9.87
C VAL A 39 -8.27 -7.02 10.30
N GLN A 40 -9.34 -7.07 11.04
CA GLN A 40 -9.89 -8.34 11.48
C GLN A 40 -11.04 -8.79 10.62
N ASP A 41 -11.63 -7.90 9.86
CA ASP A 41 -12.82 -8.21 9.12
C ASP A 41 -12.55 -7.91 7.66
N ASP A 42 -12.63 -8.91 6.82
CA ASP A 42 -12.45 -8.67 5.40
C ASP A 42 -13.62 -7.90 4.82
N ASP A 43 -14.74 -7.91 5.50
CA ASP A 43 -15.91 -7.28 4.95
C ASP A 43 -15.83 -5.78 4.96
N GLU A 44 -15.08 -5.21 5.88
CA GLU A 44 -15.05 -3.76 5.98
C GLU A 44 -13.64 -3.30 5.99
N ILE A 45 -13.06 -3.10 4.85
CA ILE A 45 -11.74 -2.51 4.77
C ILE A 45 -11.93 -1.01 4.64
N ALA A 46 -11.83 -0.33 5.75
CA ALA A 46 -12.08 1.10 5.76
C ALA A 46 -10.94 1.89 5.15
N ALA A 47 -9.77 1.32 5.09
CA ALA A 47 -8.62 2.05 4.61
C ALA A 47 -8.58 2.06 3.10
N ASP A 48 -8.17 3.19 2.55
CA ASP A 48 -8.01 3.32 1.11
C ASP A 48 -6.61 2.85 0.75
N PRO A 49 -6.48 1.83 -0.10
CA PRO A 49 -5.14 1.32 -0.41
C PRO A 49 -4.25 2.36 -1.06
N GLN A 50 -4.82 3.25 -1.86
CA GLN A 50 -4.01 4.27 -2.49
C GLN A 50 -3.54 5.30 -1.48
N GLU A 51 -4.41 5.67 -0.58
CA GLU A 51 -4.04 6.63 0.46
C GLU A 51 -2.96 6.06 1.35
N TYR A 52 -3.09 4.80 1.71
CA TYR A 52 -2.09 4.18 2.55
C TYR A 52 -0.75 4.12 1.86
N ALA A 53 -0.74 3.78 0.59
CA ALA A 53 0.52 3.73 -0.14
C ALA A 53 1.13 5.12 -0.25
N ASP A 54 0.31 6.13 -0.51
CA ASP A 54 0.81 7.50 -0.59
C ASP A 54 1.42 7.93 0.73
N ASP A 55 0.73 7.62 1.81
CA ASP A 55 1.22 8.01 3.12
C ASP A 55 2.55 7.35 3.42
N ASP A 56 2.66 6.08 3.09
CA ASP A 56 3.91 5.37 3.32
C ASP A 56 5.03 5.95 2.48
N MET A 57 4.75 6.23 1.23
CA MET A 57 5.78 6.77 0.35
C MET A 57 6.17 8.19 0.74
N ASP A 58 5.28 8.90 1.36
CA ASP A 58 5.62 10.23 1.87
C ASP A 58 6.75 10.13 2.88
N CYS A 59 6.74 9.09 3.68
CA CYS A 59 7.81 8.90 4.65
C CYS A 59 9.12 8.57 3.96
N TRP A 60 9.03 7.92 2.81
CA TRP A 60 10.27 7.56 2.12
C TRP A 60 11.01 8.78 1.61
N THR A 61 10.25 9.79 1.18
CA THR A 61 10.86 10.89 0.46
C THR A 61 11.32 11.97 1.35
N ASP A 62 11.02 11.88 2.62
CA ASP A 62 11.27 13.03 3.38
C ASP A 62 12.73 13.21 3.56
N ASP A 63 13.53 12.24 3.60
CA ASP A 63 14.86 12.50 3.85
C ASP A 63 15.52 13.06 2.72
N GLY A 64 15.37 13.07 2.07
CA GLY A 64 16.04 13.57 1.16
C GLY A 64 16.29 14.76 0.84
N GLU A 65 16.26 14.90 0.89
CA GLU A 65 16.48 15.70 0.37
C GLU A 65 16.94 16.54 0.53
N GLU A 66 17.17 16.57 0.80
CA GLU A 66 17.74 17.24 0.97
C GLU A 66 18.26 17.53 1.07
#